data_46fd0daa4c844935dcdaab3995d9e737
#
_entry.id   46fd0daa4c844935dcdaab3995d9e737
#
_cell.length_a   1.000
_cell.length_b   1.000
_cell.length_c   1.000
_cell.angle_alpha   90.00
_cell.angle_beta   90.00
_cell.angle_gamma   90.00
#
_symmetry.space_group_name_H-M   'P 1'
#
loop_
_entity.id
_entity.type
_entity.pdbx_description
1 polymer ?
#
loop_
_entity_poly.entity_id
_entity_poly.type
_entity_poly.pdbx_seq_one_letter_code
_entity_poly.pdbx_strand_id
1 'polypeptide(L)'
;MVSAAYDHMVAIVIVGMIFVATVVALPAISYSNMATVDQQQLRNTAYSVFDAMLLDVGSPSNWGSNLPFDPNKVEKFGLAYADPFSKFVLDSDKVQRLDPANPGVIEYDRVVDLLNLEEYGFQLSFYRPFSVNWTLDITNTVVRFSTTVTRSEDGTPIPNAEVRVTFMVTASKLPKQDDGDFISEKYDPKTYYTNVTGSCAGFLSTNLGEYNIDYAVAIMHITVAGLSTTVLAQNANPITNLIKINTFGDTITLSFPDNLNDTNSERRIKEIDAYDFKNLMRLFKAGDVNPPEVKITKGSGYEYWSISFPGLRAVNPSVLLFALQVTLKGIGRTLVLIAGPFSFGDSEKVFAFGPDPQSENPIAIMRRLVVISDMTYISQLAFWREQA
;
A
#
# COMPACT_ATOMS: atom_id res chain seq x y z
N MET A 1 31.89 53.98 61.18
CA MET A 1 32.83 53.26 60.31
C MET A 1 32.49 51.74 60.11
N VAL A 2 31.74 51.09 60.98
CA VAL A 2 31.41 49.65 60.87
C VAL A 2 30.38 49.37 59.79
N SER A 3 29.49 50.30 59.48
CA SER A 3 28.41 50.14 58.47
C SER A 3 28.96 50.01 57.04
N ALA A 4 29.92 50.80 56.62
CA ALA A 4 30.46 50.79 55.25
C ALA A 4 31.22 49.49 54.88
N ALA A 5 31.90 48.89 55.86
CA ALA A 5 32.59 47.62 55.69
C ALA A 5 31.60 46.45 55.54
N TYR A 6 30.47 46.52 56.21
CA TYR A 6 29.40 45.51 56.13
C TYR A 6 28.68 45.58 54.77
N ASP A 7 28.42 46.79 54.29
CA ASP A 7 27.75 47.00 53.00
C ASP A 7 28.66 46.51 51.85
N HIS A 8 29.97 46.70 51.93
CA HIS A 8 30.93 46.17 50.95
C HIS A 8 31.01 44.63 50.99
N MET A 9 30.99 44.01 52.18
CA MET A 9 30.98 42.56 52.27
C MET A 9 29.71 41.97 51.66
N VAL A 10 28.56 42.55 51.97
CA VAL A 10 27.26 42.10 51.40
C VAL A 10 27.23 42.27 49.88
N ALA A 11 27.74 43.38 49.35
CA ALA A 11 27.83 43.61 47.93
C ALA A 11 28.75 42.58 47.22
N ILE A 12 29.89 42.25 47.80
CA ILE A 12 30.82 41.24 47.26
C ILE A 12 30.15 39.85 47.24
N VAL A 13 29.42 39.48 48.31
CA VAL A 13 28.71 38.22 48.38
C VAL A 13 27.59 38.14 47.32
N ILE A 14 26.81 39.21 47.15
CA ILE A 14 25.75 39.27 46.14
C ILE A 14 26.36 39.18 44.72
N VAL A 15 27.39 39.95 44.43
CA VAL A 15 28.07 39.87 43.10
C VAL A 15 28.67 38.49 42.86
N GLY A 16 29.26 37.88 43.88
CA GLY A 16 29.77 36.51 43.81
C GLY A 16 28.66 35.48 43.53
N MET A 17 27.52 35.61 44.23
CA MET A 17 26.37 34.71 43.94
C MET A 17 25.79 34.88 42.52
N ILE A 18 25.69 36.13 42.03
CA ILE A 18 25.21 36.42 40.69
C ILE A 18 26.22 35.84 39.66
N PHE A 19 27.53 36.02 39.89
CA PHE A 19 28.55 35.47 39.01
C PHE A 19 28.51 33.95 38.96
N VAL A 20 28.41 33.27 40.09
CA VAL A 20 28.31 31.81 40.15
C VAL A 20 27.02 31.34 39.47
N ALA A 21 25.89 31.98 39.75
CA ALA A 21 24.61 31.66 39.09
C ALA A 21 24.70 31.82 37.57
N THR A 22 25.37 32.87 37.07
CA THR A 22 25.53 33.12 35.64
C THR A 22 26.45 32.07 35.00
N VAL A 23 27.54 31.71 35.64
CA VAL A 23 28.51 30.71 35.13
C VAL A 23 27.87 29.32 35.07
N VAL A 24 26.97 28.99 36.01
CA VAL A 24 26.26 27.70 36.00
C VAL A 24 25.11 27.73 35.02
N ALA A 25 24.38 28.82 34.85
CA ALA A 25 23.23 28.93 33.97
C ALA A 25 23.60 29.03 32.48
N LEU A 26 24.68 29.69 32.14
CA LEU A 26 25.11 29.87 30.74
C LEU A 26 25.33 28.56 29.97
N PRO A 27 25.99 27.53 30.50
CA PRO A 27 26.13 26.26 29.81
C PRO A 27 24.76 25.59 29.59
N ALA A 28 23.87 25.59 30.61
CA ALA A 28 22.55 24.97 30.50
C ALA A 28 21.68 25.63 29.41
N ILE A 29 21.72 26.97 29.31
CA ILE A 29 21.05 27.73 28.24
C ILE A 29 21.66 27.42 26.87
N SER A 30 22.96 27.31 26.78
CA SER A 30 23.67 27.01 25.55
C SER A 30 23.35 25.60 25.08
N TYR A 31 23.33 24.59 25.94
CA TYR A 31 22.93 23.22 25.62
C TYR A 31 21.46 23.11 25.15
N SER A 32 20.56 23.82 25.83
CA SER A 32 19.12 23.80 25.41
C SER A 32 18.91 24.47 24.06
N ASN A 33 19.67 25.54 23.76
CA ASN A 33 19.60 26.19 22.45
C ASN A 33 20.20 25.31 21.35
N MET A 34 21.34 24.63 21.60
CA MET A 34 21.93 23.69 20.65
C MET A 34 20.97 22.54 20.36
N ALA A 35 20.39 21.93 21.36
CA ALA A 35 19.42 20.85 21.15
C ALA A 35 18.21 21.31 20.33
N THR A 36 17.74 22.54 20.51
CA THR A 36 16.64 23.13 19.75
C THR A 36 17.04 23.38 18.29
N VAL A 37 18.25 23.89 18.05
CA VAL A 37 18.79 24.13 16.71
C VAL A 37 18.98 22.82 15.96
N ASP A 38 19.55 21.80 16.62
CA ASP A 38 19.74 20.48 16.02
C ASP A 38 18.40 19.83 15.65
N GLN A 39 17.39 19.96 16.48
CA GLN A 39 16.04 19.44 16.20
C GLN A 39 15.36 20.18 15.05
N GLN A 40 15.53 21.51 14.95
CA GLN A 40 15.02 22.27 13.80
C GLN A 40 15.75 21.90 12.51
N GLN A 41 17.06 21.72 12.55
CA GLN A 41 17.85 21.30 11.41
C GLN A 41 17.40 19.90 10.95
N LEU A 42 17.24 18.95 11.88
CA LEU A 42 16.74 17.61 11.57
C LEU A 42 15.36 17.66 10.87
N ARG A 43 14.44 18.49 11.39
CA ARG A 43 13.13 18.68 10.76
C ARG A 43 13.22 19.28 9.35
N ASN A 44 14.03 20.30 9.16
CA ASN A 44 14.20 20.94 7.85
C ASN A 44 14.80 19.96 6.83
N THR A 45 15.79 19.18 7.24
CA THR A 45 16.36 18.12 6.41
C THR A 45 15.31 17.06 6.08
N ALA A 46 14.55 16.60 7.08
CA ALA A 46 13.46 15.65 6.89
C ALA A 46 12.41 16.16 5.88
N TYR A 47 12.04 17.46 5.94
CA TYR A 47 11.13 18.06 4.97
C TYR A 47 11.71 18.02 3.55
N SER A 48 12.96 18.42 3.39
CA SER A 48 13.61 18.46 2.08
C SER A 48 13.72 17.05 1.48
N VAL A 49 14.10 16.07 2.30
CA VAL A 49 14.20 14.66 1.88
C VAL A 49 12.83 14.10 1.52
N PHE A 50 11.82 14.35 2.35
CA PHE A 50 10.45 13.87 2.11
C PHE A 50 9.85 14.45 0.85
N ASP A 51 10.02 15.76 0.63
CA ASP A 51 9.56 16.41 -0.60
C ASP A 51 10.34 15.88 -1.83
N ALA A 52 11.65 15.64 -1.71
CA ALA A 52 12.42 15.02 -2.79
C ALA A 52 11.91 13.61 -3.11
N MET A 53 11.63 12.79 -2.10
CA MET A 53 11.08 11.44 -2.30
C MET A 53 9.71 11.46 -3.00
N LEU A 54 8.81 12.39 -2.61
CA LEU A 54 7.41 12.38 -3.07
C LEU A 54 7.15 13.22 -4.32
N LEU A 55 7.96 14.23 -4.60
CA LEU A 55 7.73 15.17 -5.71
C LEU A 55 8.69 14.95 -6.89
N ASP A 56 9.80 14.26 -6.68
CA ASP A 56 10.73 13.95 -7.76
C ASP A 56 10.30 12.67 -8.48
N VAL A 57 10.42 12.70 -9.79
CA VAL A 57 10.09 11.54 -10.64
C VAL A 57 11.21 10.50 -10.59
N GLY A 58 12.43 10.90 -10.21
CA GLY A 58 13.62 10.04 -10.29
C GLY A 58 14.16 9.89 -11.71
N SER A 59 15.28 9.17 -11.84
CA SER A 59 15.94 8.90 -13.13
C SER A 59 16.36 7.43 -13.23
N PRO A 60 16.03 6.74 -14.33
CA PRO A 60 15.11 7.14 -15.41
C PRO A 60 13.66 7.29 -14.91
N SER A 61 12.84 8.10 -15.56
CA SER A 61 11.48 8.44 -15.09
C SER A 61 10.56 7.22 -14.89
N ASN A 62 10.86 6.11 -15.54
CA ASN A 62 10.12 4.85 -15.47
C ASN A 62 10.86 3.73 -14.72
N TRP A 63 11.77 4.08 -13.80
CA TRP A 63 12.65 3.11 -13.14
C TRP A 63 11.88 1.97 -12.43
N GLY A 64 10.69 2.23 -11.90
CA GLY A 64 9.85 1.23 -11.24
C GLY A 64 9.28 0.15 -12.16
N SER A 65 9.04 0.51 -13.44
CA SER A 65 8.32 -0.37 -14.41
C SER A 65 9.22 -1.35 -15.13
N ASN A 66 10.55 -1.21 -15.03
CA ASN A 66 11.49 -2.03 -15.78
C ASN A 66 11.49 -3.48 -15.32
N LEU A 67 11.47 -4.42 -16.28
CA LEU A 67 11.60 -5.85 -16.06
C LEU A 67 12.66 -6.45 -17.03
N PRO A 68 13.66 -7.20 -16.52
CA PRO A 68 13.97 -7.40 -15.10
C PRO A 68 14.39 -6.09 -14.41
N PHE A 69 14.07 -5.96 -13.13
CA PHE A 69 14.47 -4.79 -12.36
C PHE A 69 15.97 -4.87 -12.02
N ASP A 70 16.67 -3.78 -12.28
CA ASP A 70 18.08 -3.61 -11.95
C ASP A 70 18.24 -2.32 -11.11
N PRO A 71 18.46 -2.42 -9.79
CA PRO A 71 18.58 -1.26 -8.91
C PRO A 71 19.78 -0.36 -9.25
N ASN A 72 20.81 -0.90 -9.94
CA ASN A 72 21.98 -0.12 -10.33
C ASN A 72 21.71 0.87 -11.48
N LYS A 73 20.62 0.65 -12.21
CA LYS A 73 20.17 1.57 -13.26
C LYS A 73 19.35 2.74 -12.74
N VAL A 74 19.03 2.76 -11.45
CA VAL A 74 18.38 3.90 -10.81
C VAL A 74 19.48 4.91 -10.47
N GLU A 75 19.46 6.06 -11.15
CA GLU A 75 20.44 7.15 -11.01
C GLU A 75 19.99 8.20 -10.01
N LYS A 76 18.67 8.38 -9.87
CA LYS A 76 18.06 9.32 -8.93
C LYS A 76 16.78 8.71 -8.36
N PHE A 77 16.63 8.81 -7.04
CA PHE A 77 15.42 8.35 -6.37
C PHE A 77 14.30 9.38 -6.42
N GLY A 78 13.07 8.93 -6.61
CA GLY A 78 11.85 9.73 -6.57
C GLY A 78 10.65 8.85 -6.92
N LEU A 79 9.53 9.07 -6.23
CA LEU A 79 8.34 8.24 -6.33
C LEU A 79 7.23 8.89 -7.14
N ALA A 80 7.35 10.17 -7.51
CA ALA A 80 6.32 10.88 -8.24
C ALA A 80 5.96 10.19 -9.56
N TYR A 81 4.68 10.24 -9.90
CA TYR A 81 4.22 9.92 -11.25
C TYR A 81 4.68 11.02 -12.23
N ALA A 82 5.05 10.62 -13.44
CA ALA A 82 5.64 11.52 -14.43
C ALA A 82 4.60 12.44 -15.11
N ASP A 83 3.72 13.04 -14.31
CA ASP A 83 2.78 14.06 -14.78
C ASP A 83 3.05 15.39 -14.06
N PRO A 84 3.44 16.46 -14.77
CA PRO A 84 3.78 17.73 -14.16
C PRO A 84 2.60 18.45 -13.47
N PHE A 85 1.37 18.03 -13.71
CA PHE A 85 0.17 18.64 -13.13
C PHE A 85 -0.31 17.96 -11.86
N SER A 86 0.25 16.79 -11.52
CA SER A 86 -0.24 15.94 -10.43
C SER A 86 0.74 15.93 -9.26
N LYS A 87 0.62 16.92 -8.34
CA LYS A 87 1.40 16.94 -7.11
C LYS A 87 0.94 15.83 -6.16
N PHE A 88 1.90 15.14 -5.54
CA PHE A 88 1.66 14.05 -4.60
C PHE A 88 0.91 12.84 -5.18
N VAL A 89 0.88 12.72 -6.51
CA VAL A 89 0.49 11.46 -7.17
C VAL A 89 1.76 10.64 -7.35
N LEU A 90 1.78 9.46 -6.75
CA LEU A 90 2.94 8.56 -6.79
C LEU A 90 2.73 7.48 -7.86
N ASP A 91 3.83 7.08 -8.45
CA ASP A 91 3.89 5.98 -9.41
C ASP A 91 3.79 4.64 -8.67
N SER A 92 2.73 3.89 -8.93
CA SER A 92 2.47 2.60 -8.28
C SER A 92 3.61 1.60 -8.48
N ASP A 93 4.24 1.61 -9.66
CA ASP A 93 5.33 0.70 -9.97
C ASP A 93 6.56 0.99 -9.09
N LYS A 94 6.88 2.28 -8.87
CA LYS A 94 7.98 2.69 -8.01
C LYS A 94 7.72 2.39 -6.54
N VAL A 95 6.49 2.65 -6.08
CA VAL A 95 6.10 2.36 -4.69
C VAL A 95 6.14 0.86 -4.42
N GLN A 96 5.72 0.01 -5.36
CA GLN A 96 5.83 -1.45 -5.23
C GLN A 96 7.27 -1.96 -5.09
N ARG A 97 8.28 -1.22 -5.66
CA ARG A 97 9.69 -1.56 -5.51
C ARG A 97 10.25 -1.32 -4.10
N LEU A 98 9.51 -0.62 -3.25
CA LEU A 98 9.85 -0.43 -1.84
C LEU A 98 9.32 -1.56 -0.95
N ASP A 99 8.31 -2.32 -1.40
CA ASP A 99 7.71 -3.40 -0.61
C ASP A 99 8.58 -4.67 -0.71
N PRO A 100 9.22 -5.12 0.40
CA PRO A 100 10.08 -6.30 0.40
C PRO A 100 9.34 -7.61 0.07
N ALA A 101 8.01 -7.61 0.10
CA ALA A 101 7.21 -8.76 -0.29
C ALA A 101 7.14 -8.95 -1.83
N ASN A 102 7.55 -7.95 -2.60
CA ASN A 102 7.49 -7.96 -4.06
C ASN A 102 8.80 -8.45 -4.71
N PRO A 103 8.75 -9.05 -5.89
CA PRO A 103 9.97 -9.42 -6.61
C PRO A 103 10.67 -8.17 -7.17
N GLY A 104 11.99 -8.11 -7.02
CA GLY A 104 12.80 -7.03 -7.58
C GLY A 104 12.60 -5.70 -6.86
N VAL A 105 12.94 -5.67 -5.56
CA VAL A 105 12.92 -4.47 -4.71
C VAL A 105 14.18 -3.65 -4.87
N ILE A 106 14.09 -2.36 -4.56
CA ILE A 106 15.27 -1.51 -4.34
C ILE A 106 15.70 -1.65 -2.89
N GLU A 107 16.98 -1.88 -2.66
CA GLU A 107 17.53 -2.01 -1.31
C GLU A 107 17.56 -0.67 -0.60
N TYR A 108 17.42 -0.69 0.73
CA TYR A 108 17.42 0.51 1.57
C TYR A 108 18.72 1.30 1.43
N ASP A 109 19.87 0.63 1.51
CA ASP A 109 21.19 1.25 1.39
C ASP A 109 21.36 1.96 0.04
N ARG A 110 20.81 1.38 -1.04
CA ARG A 110 20.83 2.03 -2.35
C ARG A 110 20.03 3.33 -2.36
N VAL A 111 18.90 3.40 -1.66
CA VAL A 111 18.11 4.65 -1.55
C VAL A 111 18.81 5.68 -0.68
N VAL A 112 19.47 5.25 0.40
CA VAL A 112 20.33 6.11 1.24
C VAL A 112 21.43 6.78 0.38
N ASP A 113 22.14 5.99 -0.44
CA ASP A 113 23.18 6.50 -1.35
C ASP A 113 22.61 7.51 -2.36
N LEU A 114 21.48 7.18 -3.01
CA LEU A 114 20.84 8.03 -4.03
C LEU A 114 20.32 9.36 -3.47
N LEU A 115 20.06 9.42 -2.17
CA LEU A 115 19.58 10.62 -1.47
C LEU A 115 20.70 11.34 -0.69
N ASN A 116 21.93 10.79 -0.69
CA ASN A 116 23.09 11.28 0.10
C ASN A 116 22.76 11.40 1.60
N LEU A 117 22.20 10.33 2.18
CA LEU A 117 21.75 10.28 3.57
C LEU A 117 22.65 9.43 4.48
N GLU A 118 23.94 9.35 4.22
CA GLU A 118 24.89 8.49 4.95
C GLU A 118 24.92 8.70 6.48
N GLU A 119 24.55 9.90 6.94
CA GLU A 119 24.51 10.25 8.37
C GLU A 119 23.09 10.11 8.98
N TYR A 120 22.11 9.71 8.18
CA TYR A 120 20.72 9.71 8.58
C TYR A 120 20.05 8.38 8.29
N GLY A 121 19.25 7.93 9.25
CA GLY A 121 18.30 6.85 9.04
C GLY A 121 16.89 7.39 8.74
N PHE A 122 16.14 6.63 7.99
CA PHE A 122 14.74 6.94 7.73
C PHE A 122 13.87 5.68 7.59
N GLN A 123 12.58 5.87 7.87
CA GLN A 123 11.55 4.90 7.51
C GLN A 123 10.43 5.61 6.79
N LEU A 124 10.11 5.14 5.59
CA LEU A 124 8.97 5.60 4.80
C LEU A 124 7.83 4.58 4.93
N SER A 125 6.70 5.01 5.45
CA SER A 125 5.53 4.16 5.67
C SER A 125 4.30 4.71 4.96
N PHE A 126 3.41 3.81 4.54
CA PHE A 126 2.12 4.16 3.94
C PHE A 126 0.99 3.58 4.77
N TYR A 127 -0.01 4.42 5.07
CA TYR A 127 -1.18 4.08 5.87
C TYR A 127 -2.44 4.42 5.10
N ARG A 128 -3.51 3.68 5.38
CA ARG A 128 -4.84 4.04 4.88
C ARG A 128 -5.41 5.20 5.68
N PRO A 129 -6.20 6.10 5.06
CA PRO A 129 -6.83 7.21 5.77
C PRO A 129 -7.95 6.77 6.72
N PHE A 130 -8.52 5.57 6.49
CA PHE A 130 -9.61 4.98 7.27
C PHE A 130 -9.30 3.54 7.63
N SER A 131 -9.76 3.12 8.79
CA SER A 131 -9.86 1.72 9.17
C SER A 131 -11.23 1.19 8.73
N VAL A 132 -11.24 0.02 8.11
CA VAL A 132 -12.44 -0.59 7.55
C VAL A 132 -12.51 -2.03 8.03
N ASN A 133 -13.47 -2.32 8.90
CA ASN A 133 -13.81 -3.68 9.31
C ASN A 133 -14.99 -4.18 8.50
N TRP A 134 -14.95 -5.42 8.10
CA TRP A 134 -15.98 -6.01 7.25
C TRP A 134 -16.30 -7.46 7.62
N THR A 135 -17.52 -7.87 7.26
CA THR A 135 -17.95 -9.27 7.24
C THR A 135 -18.58 -9.58 5.90
N LEU A 136 -18.39 -10.79 5.40
CA LEU A 136 -18.99 -11.30 4.18
C LEU A 136 -19.55 -12.70 4.43
N ASP A 137 -20.87 -12.84 4.29
CA ASP A 137 -21.60 -14.10 4.45
C ASP A 137 -22.23 -14.54 3.14
N ILE A 138 -22.13 -15.83 2.86
CA ILE A 138 -22.69 -16.44 1.67
C ILE A 138 -23.74 -17.48 2.08
N THR A 139 -24.92 -17.35 1.50
CA THR A 139 -26.02 -18.32 1.70
C THR A 139 -26.60 -18.68 0.34
N ASN A 140 -26.29 -19.87 -0.17
CA ASN A 140 -26.73 -20.41 -1.46
C ASN A 140 -26.60 -19.40 -2.63
N THR A 141 -27.58 -18.52 -2.78
CA THR A 141 -27.67 -17.52 -3.87
C THR A 141 -27.60 -16.08 -3.38
N VAL A 142 -27.31 -15.86 -2.10
CA VAL A 142 -27.27 -14.52 -1.51
C VAL A 142 -25.89 -14.27 -0.88
N VAL A 143 -25.28 -13.17 -1.26
CA VAL A 143 -24.07 -12.63 -0.63
C VAL A 143 -24.48 -11.43 0.22
N ARG A 144 -24.19 -11.47 1.52
CA ARG A 144 -24.40 -10.34 2.44
C ARG A 144 -23.07 -9.78 2.88
N PHE A 145 -22.99 -8.47 2.95
CA PHE A 145 -21.83 -7.80 3.56
C PHE A 145 -22.29 -6.84 4.66
N SER A 146 -21.42 -6.64 5.62
CA SER A 146 -21.50 -5.55 6.56
C SER A 146 -20.12 -4.91 6.66
N THR A 147 -20.06 -3.60 6.76
CA THR A 147 -18.80 -2.88 6.93
C THR A 147 -18.95 -1.75 7.92
N THR A 148 -17.88 -1.47 8.65
CA THR A 148 -17.78 -0.33 9.56
C THR A 148 -16.55 0.47 9.20
N VAL A 149 -16.73 1.77 8.97
CA VAL A 149 -15.70 2.72 8.61
C VAL A 149 -15.40 3.61 9.80
N THR A 150 -14.15 3.63 10.22
CA THR A 150 -13.69 4.45 11.35
C THR A 150 -12.44 5.24 10.96
N ARG A 151 -12.18 6.31 11.68
CA ARG A 151 -10.93 7.05 11.55
C ARG A 151 -9.78 6.19 12.08
N SER A 152 -8.69 6.08 11.33
CA SER A 152 -7.54 5.25 11.72
C SER A 152 -6.85 5.72 13.00
N GLU A 153 -6.89 7.03 13.32
CA GLU A 153 -6.16 7.58 14.44
C GLU A 153 -6.79 7.28 15.82
N ASP A 154 -8.11 7.30 15.91
CA ASP A 154 -8.84 7.24 17.19
C ASP A 154 -10.02 6.27 17.21
N GLY A 155 -10.26 5.55 16.10
CA GLY A 155 -11.37 4.62 15.97
C GLY A 155 -12.76 5.30 15.92
N THR A 156 -12.82 6.64 15.80
CA THR A 156 -14.10 7.37 15.72
C THR A 156 -14.89 6.93 14.48
N PRO A 157 -16.18 6.55 14.64
CA PRO A 157 -17.02 6.20 13.51
C PRO A 157 -17.16 7.34 12.51
N ILE A 158 -17.18 7.01 11.22
CA ILE A 158 -17.35 7.98 10.13
C ILE A 158 -18.76 7.82 9.55
N PRO A 159 -19.70 8.73 9.87
CA PRO A 159 -21.02 8.72 9.27
C PRO A 159 -21.01 9.28 7.86
N ASN A 160 -22.00 8.88 7.06
CA ASN A 160 -22.19 9.31 5.67
C ASN A 160 -21.00 9.07 4.74
N ALA A 161 -20.12 8.10 5.06
CA ALA A 161 -19.14 7.63 4.12
C ALA A 161 -19.86 6.93 2.96
N GLU A 162 -19.50 7.29 1.73
CA GLU A 162 -20.01 6.61 0.54
C GLU A 162 -19.23 5.29 0.38
N VAL A 163 -19.97 4.18 0.32
CA VAL A 163 -19.44 2.83 0.15
C VAL A 163 -20.00 2.26 -1.15
N ARG A 164 -19.21 2.25 -2.19
CA ARG A 164 -19.58 1.67 -3.49
C ARG A 164 -19.06 0.25 -3.54
N VAL A 165 -19.98 -0.72 -3.66
CA VAL A 165 -19.68 -2.14 -3.59
C VAL A 165 -19.91 -2.80 -4.93
N THR A 166 -18.88 -3.46 -5.44
CA THR A 166 -18.93 -4.33 -6.63
C THR A 166 -18.78 -5.77 -6.18
N PHE A 167 -19.70 -6.62 -6.57
CA PHE A 167 -19.62 -8.03 -6.24
C PHE A 167 -19.12 -8.87 -7.42
N MET A 168 -18.28 -9.85 -7.09
CA MET A 168 -17.87 -10.92 -8.00
C MET A 168 -18.15 -12.23 -7.31
N VAL A 169 -18.82 -13.15 -8.01
CA VAL A 169 -19.15 -14.46 -7.47
C VAL A 169 -18.68 -15.57 -8.40
N THR A 170 -18.23 -16.65 -7.81
CA THR A 170 -18.00 -17.91 -8.50
C THR A 170 -18.98 -18.92 -7.94
N ALA A 171 -19.67 -19.60 -8.81
CA ALA A 171 -20.69 -20.57 -8.44
C ALA A 171 -20.50 -21.88 -9.21
N SER A 172 -20.91 -22.99 -8.60
CA SER A 172 -20.86 -24.31 -9.18
C SER A 172 -22.19 -25.03 -9.09
N LYS A 173 -22.40 -25.90 -10.07
CA LYS A 173 -23.52 -26.84 -10.07
C LYS A 173 -23.16 -28.11 -9.29
N LEU A 174 -24.09 -28.67 -8.54
CA LEU A 174 -23.91 -29.92 -7.82
C LEU A 174 -24.67 -31.05 -8.50
N PRO A 175 -24.05 -32.23 -8.70
CA PRO A 175 -22.67 -32.60 -8.42
C PRO A 175 -21.67 -32.00 -9.43
N LYS A 176 -20.46 -31.64 -8.95
CA LYS A 176 -19.39 -31.07 -9.78
C LYS A 176 -18.75 -32.19 -10.63
N GLN A 177 -19.05 -32.25 -11.90
CA GLN A 177 -18.55 -33.29 -12.79
C GLN A 177 -17.61 -32.78 -13.86
N ASP A 178 -17.84 -31.56 -14.40
CA ASP A 178 -17.07 -31.01 -15.53
C ASP A 178 -16.70 -29.53 -15.36
N ASP A 179 -15.77 -29.06 -16.18
CA ASP A 179 -15.36 -27.64 -16.25
C ASP A 179 -16.52 -26.67 -16.58
N GLY A 180 -17.59 -27.15 -17.25
CA GLY A 180 -18.77 -26.37 -17.58
C GLY A 180 -19.73 -26.14 -16.40
N ASP A 181 -19.50 -26.80 -15.25
CA ASP A 181 -20.30 -26.66 -14.04
C ASP A 181 -19.92 -25.45 -13.19
N PHE A 182 -19.00 -24.59 -13.67
CA PHE A 182 -18.57 -23.39 -12.98
C PHE A 182 -18.90 -22.14 -13.78
N ILE A 183 -19.47 -21.15 -13.10
CA ILE A 183 -19.70 -19.82 -13.65
C ILE A 183 -19.04 -18.77 -12.76
N SER A 184 -18.61 -17.68 -13.39
CA SER A 184 -18.14 -16.48 -12.70
C SER A 184 -18.95 -15.30 -13.20
N GLU A 185 -19.58 -14.59 -12.29
CA GLU A 185 -20.39 -13.43 -12.59
C GLU A 185 -19.92 -12.19 -11.84
N LYS A 186 -20.09 -11.07 -12.48
CA LYS A 186 -19.77 -9.73 -11.98
C LYS A 186 -21.03 -8.90 -12.00
N TYR A 187 -21.24 -8.14 -10.95
CA TYR A 187 -22.45 -7.35 -10.76
C TYR A 187 -22.09 -5.88 -10.73
N ASP A 188 -22.97 -5.08 -11.32
CA ASP A 188 -22.82 -3.62 -11.31
C ASP A 188 -22.69 -3.07 -9.89
N PRO A 189 -21.86 -2.05 -9.69
CA PRO A 189 -21.65 -1.48 -8.39
C PRO A 189 -22.91 -0.86 -7.80
N LYS A 190 -23.12 -1.10 -6.50
CA LYS A 190 -24.18 -0.48 -5.69
C LYS A 190 -23.58 0.45 -4.67
N THR A 191 -24.24 1.59 -4.45
CA THR A 191 -23.79 2.59 -3.48
C THR A 191 -24.61 2.49 -2.20
N TYR A 192 -23.92 2.53 -1.07
CA TYR A 192 -24.44 2.54 0.29
C TYR A 192 -23.81 3.71 1.05
N TYR A 193 -24.43 4.13 2.15
CA TYR A 193 -23.89 5.16 3.03
C TYR A 193 -23.84 4.65 4.47
N THR A 194 -22.75 4.98 5.17
CA THR A 194 -22.62 4.63 6.59
C THR A 194 -23.57 5.45 7.45
N ASN A 195 -24.11 4.83 8.47
CA ASN A 195 -24.97 5.44 9.49
C ASN A 195 -24.13 6.19 10.55
N VAL A 196 -24.75 6.67 11.60
CA VAL A 196 -24.11 7.41 12.70
C VAL A 196 -23.05 6.59 13.46
N THR A 197 -23.12 5.26 13.40
CA THR A 197 -22.12 4.36 13.99
C THR A 197 -21.01 3.98 13.00
N GLY A 198 -20.94 4.65 11.85
CA GLY A 198 -19.98 4.36 10.80
C GLY A 198 -20.26 3.05 10.04
N SER A 199 -21.40 2.43 10.23
CA SER A 199 -21.72 1.11 9.69
C SER A 199 -22.69 1.19 8.54
N CYS A 200 -22.51 0.31 7.52
CA CYS A 200 -23.52 0.02 6.53
C CYS A 200 -23.55 -1.49 6.20
N ALA A 201 -24.65 -1.95 5.65
CA ALA A 201 -24.82 -3.34 5.23
C ALA A 201 -25.62 -3.40 3.93
N GLY A 202 -25.42 -4.45 3.19
CA GLY A 202 -26.15 -4.69 1.97
C GLY A 202 -26.08 -6.15 1.54
N PHE A 203 -26.74 -6.45 0.45
CA PHE A 203 -26.74 -7.80 -0.10
C PHE A 203 -26.83 -7.78 -1.62
N LEU A 204 -26.34 -8.87 -2.21
CA LEU A 204 -26.54 -9.27 -3.58
C LEU A 204 -27.40 -10.54 -3.57
N SER A 205 -28.56 -10.50 -4.22
CA SER A 205 -29.31 -11.69 -4.56
C SER A 205 -29.01 -12.06 -6.01
N THR A 206 -28.54 -13.26 -6.22
CA THR A 206 -28.19 -13.77 -7.55
C THR A 206 -29.30 -14.70 -8.06
N ASN A 207 -29.50 -14.70 -9.36
CA ASN A 207 -30.40 -15.68 -10.02
C ASN A 207 -29.53 -16.62 -10.87
N LEU A 208 -28.80 -17.48 -10.21
CA LEU A 208 -27.86 -18.40 -10.85
C LEU A 208 -28.49 -19.76 -11.24
N GLY A 209 -29.81 -19.89 -11.15
CA GLY A 209 -30.52 -21.15 -11.47
C GLY A 209 -30.10 -22.30 -10.56
N GLU A 210 -29.48 -23.33 -11.14
CA GLU A 210 -29.05 -24.55 -10.42
C GLU A 210 -27.67 -24.41 -9.77
N TYR A 211 -27.03 -23.22 -9.86
CA TYR A 211 -25.69 -22.99 -9.31
C TYR A 211 -25.75 -22.41 -7.90
N ASN A 212 -24.89 -22.91 -7.04
CA ASN A 212 -24.67 -22.36 -5.70
C ASN A 212 -23.37 -21.57 -5.66
N ILE A 213 -23.35 -20.46 -4.92
CA ILE A 213 -22.17 -19.64 -4.76
C ILE A 213 -21.14 -20.40 -3.92
N ASP A 214 -19.97 -20.65 -4.50
CA ASP A 214 -18.82 -21.25 -3.81
C ASP A 214 -17.92 -20.17 -3.19
N TYR A 215 -17.80 -19.04 -3.88
CA TYR A 215 -16.87 -17.98 -3.50
C TYR A 215 -17.42 -16.63 -3.95
N ALA A 216 -17.29 -15.65 -3.10
CA ALA A 216 -17.65 -14.28 -3.41
C ALA A 216 -16.60 -13.29 -2.91
N VAL A 217 -16.49 -12.19 -3.64
CA VAL A 217 -15.71 -11.02 -3.27
C VAL A 217 -16.60 -9.80 -3.37
N ALA A 218 -16.55 -8.96 -2.36
CA ALA A 218 -17.11 -7.62 -2.39
C ALA A 218 -15.94 -6.61 -2.41
N ILE A 219 -15.81 -5.90 -3.52
CA ILE A 219 -14.85 -4.81 -3.69
C ILE A 219 -15.54 -3.55 -3.20
N MET A 220 -15.10 -3.03 -2.06
CA MET A 220 -15.69 -1.86 -1.43
C MET A 220 -14.78 -0.65 -1.66
N HIS A 221 -15.25 0.28 -2.48
CA HIS A 221 -14.63 1.59 -2.65
C HIS A 221 -15.32 2.59 -1.72
N ILE A 222 -14.55 3.17 -0.81
CA ILE A 222 -15.04 4.04 0.26
C ILE A 222 -14.51 5.45 0.04
N THR A 223 -15.43 6.41 0.00
CA THR A 223 -15.09 7.82 -0.17
C THR A 223 -15.63 8.65 0.99
N VAL A 224 -14.76 9.46 1.58
CA VAL A 224 -15.09 10.39 2.66
C VAL A 224 -14.41 11.73 2.40
N ALA A 225 -15.19 12.78 2.21
CA ALA A 225 -14.66 14.15 2.00
C ALA A 225 -13.56 14.25 0.92
N GLY A 226 -13.68 13.47 -0.15
CA GLY A 226 -12.73 13.44 -1.27
C GLY A 226 -11.51 12.52 -1.07
N LEU A 227 -11.37 11.91 0.11
CA LEU A 227 -10.38 10.84 0.32
C LEU A 227 -11.00 9.50 -0.02
N SER A 228 -10.27 8.64 -0.71
CA SER A 228 -10.78 7.33 -1.12
C SER A 228 -9.84 6.19 -0.73
N THR A 229 -10.43 5.06 -0.36
CA THR A 229 -9.72 3.80 -0.12
C THR A 229 -10.52 2.64 -0.69
N THR A 230 -9.85 1.52 -0.93
CA THR A 230 -10.51 0.30 -1.38
C THR A 230 -10.16 -0.86 -0.46
N VAL A 231 -11.16 -1.68 -0.19
CA VAL A 231 -11.02 -2.88 0.64
C VAL A 231 -11.67 -4.06 -0.08
N LEU A 232 -11.06 -5.22 0.06
CA LEU A 232 -11.60 -6.49 -0.43
C LEU A 232 -12.17 -7.28 0.74
N ALA A 233 -13.48 -7.48 0.73
CA ALA A 233 -14.12 -8.48 1.56
C ALA A 233 -14.25 -9.77 0.76
N GLN A 234 -13.69 -10.86 1.25
CA GLN A 234 -13.73 -12.16 0.57
C GLN A 234 -13.98 -13.28 1.58
N ASN A 235 -14.77 -14.27 1.19
CA ASN A 235 -14.83 -15.47 1.99
C ASN A 235 -13.52 -16.27 1.80
N ALA A 236 -13.02 -16.83 2.88
CA ALA A 236 -11.73 -17.49 2.90
C ALA A 236 -11.64 -18.60 1.85
N ASN A 237 -10.81 -18.39 0.83
CA ASN A 237 -10.34 -19.44 -0.06
C ASN A 237 -8.84 -19.62 0.20
N PRO A 238 -8.41 -20.72 0.83
CA PRO A 238 -7.01 -20.92 1.22
C PRO A 238 -6.03 -20.90 0.02
N ILE A 239 -6.52 -21.09 -1.20
CA ILE A 239 -5.68 -21.12 -2.39
C ILE A 239 -5.38 -19.72 -2.91
N THR A 240 -6.29 -18.74 -2.74
CA THR A 240 -6.05 -17.36 -3.19
C THR A 240 -4.90 -16.69 -2.45
N ASN A 241 -4.64 -17.08 -1.21
CA ASN A 241 -3.53 -16.54 -0.42
C ASN A 241 -2.16 -17.07 -0.85
N LEU A 242 -2.11 -18.12 -1.66
CA LEU A 242 -0.86 -18.72 -2.14
C LEU A 242 -0.35 -18.08 -3.44
N ILE A 243 -1.21 -17.38 -4.16
CA ILE A 243 -0.87 -16.78 -5.47
C ILE A 243 -0.70 -15.28 -5.29
N LYS A 244 0.49 -14.79 -5.57
CA LYS A 244 0.76 -13.34 -5.56
C LYS A 244 0.67 -12.80 -6.98
N ILE A 245 0.07 -11.62 -7.11
CA ILE A 245 -0.06 -10.90 -8.38
C ILE A 245 0.63 -9.55 -8.20
N ASN A 246 1.54 -9.24 -9.11
CA ASN A 246 2.20 -7.95 -9.18
C ASN A 246 2.07 -7.37 -10.58
N THR A 247 2.05 -6.06 -10.68
CA THR A 247 2.01 -5.36 -11.96
C THR A 247 3.14 -4.36 -12.04
N PHE A 248 3.91 -4.43 -13.12
CA PHE A 248 4.97 -3.48 -13.40
C PHE A 248 4.89 -3.05 -14.87
N GLY A 249 4.63 -1.78 -15.10
CA GLY A 249 4.38 -1.28 -16.45
C GLY A 249 3.21 -2.00 -17.12
N ASP A 250 3.46 -2.55 -18.28
CA ASP A 250 2.49 -3.32 -19.07
C ASP A 250 2.51 -4.83 -18.76
N THR A 251 3.16 -5.25 -17.67
CA THR A 251 3.33 -6.66 -17.36
C THR A 251 2.67 -7.04 -16.05
N ILE A 252 1.85 -8.08 -16.08
CA ILE A 252 1.31 -8.75 -14.90
C ILE A 252 2.17 -9.97 -14.60
N THR A 253 2.63 -10.08 -13.36
CA THR A 253 3.40 -11.24 -12.90
C THR A 253 2.62 -12.00 -11.85
N LEU A 254 2.43 -13.31 -12.07
CA LEU A 254 1.80 -14.23 -11.14
C LEU A 254 2.88 -15.12 -10.53
N SER A 255 2.91 -15.24 -9.21
CA SER A 255 3.78 -16.15 -8.49
C SER A 255 2.98 -17.32 -7.92
N PHE A 256 3.33 -18.53 -8.31
CA PHE A 256 2.73 -19.76 -7.82
C PHE A 256 3.75 -20.55 -7.01
N PRO A 257 3.40 -21.07 -5.81
CA PRO A 257 4.26 -22.00 -5.08
C PRO A 257 4.51 -23.30 -5.89
N ASP A 258 5.73 -23.85 -5.83
CA ASP A 258 6.11 -25.06 -6.58
C ASP A 258 5.29 -26.30 -6.21
N ASN A 259 4.76 -26.38 -4.97
CA ASN A 259 3.91 -27.48 -4.53
C ASN A 259 2.53 -27.52 -5.21
N LEU A 260 2.12 -26.44 -5.87
CA LEU A 260 0.96 -26.44 -6.78
C LEU A 260 1.34 -26.96 -8.18
N ASN A 261 2.59 -27.37 -8.35
CA ASN A 261 3.19 -27.80 -9.59
C ASN A 261 3.16 -29.32 -9.70
N ASP A 262 1.98 -29.91 -9.79
CA ASP A 262 1.86 -31.30 -10.21
C ASP A 262 2.28 -31.39 -11.68
N THR A 263 3.33 -32.16 -11.97
CA THR A 263 4.03 -32.26 -13.26
C THR A 263 3.14 -32.66 -14.44
N ASN A 264 1.89 -33.03 -14.19
CA ASN A 264 0.87 -33.38 -15.18
C ASN A 264 -0.26 -32.35 -15.33
N SER A 265 -0.20 -31.20 -14.68
CA SER A 265 -1.31 -30.25 -14.69
C SER A 265 -1.13 -29.19 -15.76
N GLU A 266 -1.97 -29.22 -16.79
CA GLU A 266 -2.16 -28.09 -17.66
C GLU A 266 -2.81 -26.95 -16.86
N ARG A 267 -2.04 -25.94 -16.54
CA ARG A 267 -2.56 -24.70 -15.99
C ARG A 267 -3.01 -23.82 -17.15
N ARG A 268 -4.24 -23.37 -17.09
CA ARG A 268 -4.78 -22.49 -18.14
C ARG A 268 -5.36 -21.25 -17.51
N ILE A 269 -4.86 -20.10 -17.89
CA ILE A 269 -5.52 -18.83 -17.63
C ILE A 269 -6.70 -18.75 -18.60
N LYS A 270 -7.92 -18.63 -18.07
CA LYS A 270 -9.12 -18.54 -18.90
C LYS A 270 -9.54 -17.10 -19.16
N GLU A 271 -9.36 -16.21 -18.18
CA GLU A 271 -9.76 -14.82 -18.31
C GLU A 271 -8.93 -13.95 -17.36
N ILE A 272 -8.61 -12.74 -17.79
CA ILE A 272 -7.98 -11.70 -16.97
C ILE A 272 -8.74 -10.42 -17.21
N ASP A 273 -9.26 -9.83 -16.15
CA ASP A 273 -9.89 -8.53 -16.16
C ASP A 273 -9.16 -7.57 -15.24
N ALA A 274 -9.01 -6.33 -15.69
CA ALA A 274 -8.51 -5.22 -14.90
C ALA A 274 -9.68 -4.36 -14.44
N TYR A 275 -9.63 -3.92 -13.21
CA TYR A 275 -10.61 -3.06 -12.59
C TYR A 275 -10.01 -1.70 -12.30
N ASP A 276 -10.56 -0.63 -12.88
CA ASP A 276 -10.53 0.69 -12.28
C ASP A 276 -11.85 0.91 -11.52
N PHE A 277 -11.98 1.96 -10.70
CA PHE A 277 -13.22 2.21 -9.93
C PHE A 277 -14.46 2.46 -10.77
N LYS A 278 -14.32 2.70 -12.05
CA LYS A 278 -15.39 3.09 -12.96
C LYS A 278 -15.72 2.01 -13.96
N ASN A 279 -14.70 1.26 -14.39
CA ASN A 279 -14.81 0.37 -15.54
C ASN A 279 -14.19 -0.99 -15.26
N LEU A 280 -14.75 -2.00 -15.87
CA LEU A 280 -14.17 -3.32 -16.01
C LEU A 280 -13.59 -3.41 -17.42
N MET A 281 -12.28 -3.59 -17.52
CA MET A 281 -11.59 -3.80 -18.78
C MET A 281 -11.19 -5.28 -18.89
N ARG A 282 -11.70 -5.97 -19.87
CA ARG A 282 -11.23 -7.32 -20.18
C ARG A 282 -9.89 -7.24 -20.88
N LEU A 283 -8.86 -7.83 -20.26
CA LEU A 283 -7.51 -7.89 -20.82
C LEU A 283 -7.30 -9.13 -21.68
N PHE A 284 -7.91 -10.25 -21.28
CA PHE A 284 -7.73 -11.53 -21.95
C PHE A 284 -8.89 -12.48 -21.70
N LYS A 285 -9.25 -13.28 -22.72
CA LYS A 285 -10.15 -14.44 -22.61
C LYS A 285 -9.59 -15.59 -23.43
N ALA A 286 -9.68 -16.81 -22.92
CA ALA A 286 -9.29 -18.02 -23.66
C ALA A 286 -10.12 -18.15 -24.94
N GLY A 287 -9.42 -18.28 -26.08
CA GLY A 287 -10.03 -18.29 -27.41
C GLY A 287 -9.92 -16.97 -28.16
N ASP A 288 -9.32 -15.92 -27.56
CA ASP A 288 -8.99 -14.69 -28.27
C ASP A 288 -7.98 -14.97 -29.41
N VAL A 289 -8.10 -14.22 -30.50
CA VAL A 289 -7.30 -14.42 -31.73
C VAL A 289 -5.81 -14.20 -31.50
N ASN A 290 -5.45 -13.36 -30.54
CA ASN A 290 -4.06 -13.06 -30.15
C ASN A 290 -3.92 -13.22 -28.62
N PRO A 291 -3.70 -14.45 -28.11
CA PRO A 291 -3.42 -14.61 -26.68
C PRO A 291 -2.13 -13.89 -26.32
N PRO A 292 -2.07 -13.26 -25.14
CA PRO A 292 -0.84 -12.63 -24.67
C PRO A 292 0.25 -13.70 -24.49
N GLU A 293 1.48 -13.31 -24.76
CA GLU A 293 2.63 -14.18 -24.52
C GLU A 293 2.81 -14.38 -23.01
N VAL A 294 2.78 -15.62 -22.58
CA VAL A 294 3.04 -16.01 -21.19
C VAL A 294 4.47 -16.50 -21.09
N LYS A 295 5.32 -15.71 -20.45
CA LYS A 295 6.71 -16.11 -20.17
C LYS A 295 6.77 -16.77 -18.80
N ILE A 296 7.17 -18.04 -18.76
CA ILE A 296 7.28 -18.82 -17.53
C ILE A 296 8.74 -18.84 -17.08
N THR A 297 8.99 -18.45 -15.83
CA THR A 297 10.31 -18.50 -15.19
C THR A 297 10.21 -19.29 -13.90
N LYS A 298 11.09 -20.28 -13.72
CA LYS A 298 11.17 -21.06 -12.47
C LYS A 298 12.19 -20.45 -11.55
N GLY A 299 11.79 -20.19 -10.31
CA GLY A 299 12.65 -19.75 -9.21
C GLY A 299 12.74 -20.81 -8.12
N SER A 300 13.44 -20.53 -7.04
CA SER A 300 13.53 -21.42 -5.88
C SER A 300 12.20 -21.40 -5.11
N GLY A 301 11.43 -22.48 -5.20
CA GLY A 301 10.15 -22.64 -4.49
C GLY A 301 8.94 -21.98 -5.15
N TYR A 302 9.11 -21.30 -6.30
CA TYR A 302 8.04 -20.61 -7.00
C TYR A 302 8.20 -20.67 -8.51
N GLU A 303 7.06 -20.70 -9.21
CA GLU A 303 6.97 -20.49 -10.65
C GLU A 303 6.35 -19.10 -10.90
N TYR A 304 7.01 -18.31 -11.76
CA TYR A 304 6.58 -16.96 -12.14
C TYR A 304 6.04 -16.97 -13.56
N TRP A 305 4.84 -16.46 -13.72
CA TRP A 305 4.24 -16.23 -15.04
C TRP A 305 4.19 -14.73 -15.30
N SER A 306 4.88 -14.27 -16.31
CA SER A 306 4.86 -12.87 -16.74
C SER A 306 4.05 -12.75 -18.02
N ILE A 307 3.04 -11.89 -17.99
CA ILE A 307 2.08 -11.70 -19.08
C ILE A 307 2.11 -10.22 -19.44
N SER A 308 2.46 -9.91 -20.70
CA SER A 308 2.52 -8.52 -21.17
C SER A 308 1.21 -8.12 -21.83
N PHE A 309 0.69 -6.95 -21.44
CA PHE A 309 -0.51 -6.32 -22.02
C PHE A 309 -0.16 -4.91 -22.48
N PRO A 310 0.15 -4.70 -23.78
CA PRO A 310 0.47 -3.38 -24.31
C PRO A 310 -0.64 -2.37 -24.01
N GLY A 311 -0.28 -1.23 -23.43
CA GLY A 311 -1.21 -0.18 -23.03
C GLY A 311 -1.77 -0.32 -21.60
N LEU A 312 -1.45 -1.38 -20.85
CA LEU A 312 -1.84 -1.51 -19.44
C LEU A 312 -1.31 -0.33 -18.61
N ARG A 313 -0.09 0.15 -18.92
CA ARG A 313 0.49 1.30 -18.22
C ARG A 313 -0.31 2.58 -18.40
N ALA A 314 -0.96 2.80 -19.54
CA ALA A 314 -1.81 3.97 -19.77
C ALA A 314 -3.03 3.99 -18.81
N VAL A 315 -3.44 2.80 -18.35
CA VAL A 315 -4.54 2.60 -17.38
C VAL A 315 -3.99 2.41 -15.96
N ASN A 316 -2.70 2.11 -15.82
CA ASN A 316 -2.08 1.63 -14.59
C ASN A 316 -2.17 2.60 -13.42
N PRO A 317 -2.14 3.87 -13.38
CA PRO A 317 -2.40 4.62 -12.15
C PRO A 317 -3.79 4.36 -11.56
N SER A 318 -4.74 4.01 -12.44
CA SER A 318 -6.15 3.80 -12.08
C SER A 318 -6.54 2.32 -11.93
N VAL A 319 -5.66 1.38 -12.28
CA VAL A 319 -5.95 -0.05 -12.14
C VAL A 319 -5.74 -0.49 -10.71
N LEU A 320 -6.81 -0.94 -10.07
CA LEU A 320 -6.83 -1.30 -8.67
C LEU A 320 -6.76 -2.80 -8.44
N LEU A 321 -7.34 -3.57 -9.34
CA LEU A 321 -7.54 -5.00 -9.16
C LEU A 321 -7.47 -5.74 -10.47
N PHE A 322 -6.98 -6.96 -10.38
CA PHE A 322 -7.05 -7.97 -11.43
C PHE A 322 -7.90 -9.13 -10.95
N ALA A 323 -8.86 -9.53 -11.77
CA ALA A 323 -9.60 -10.77 -11.57
C ALA A 323 -9.09 -11.78 -12.58
N LEU A 324 -8.53 -12.87 -12.09
CA LEU A 324 -8.02 -13.95 -12.91
C LEU A 324 -8.86 -15.20 -12.75
N GLN A 325 -9.30 -15.76 -13.86
CA GLN A 325 -9.82 -17.13 -13.89
C GLN A 325 -8.69 -18.09 -14.27
N VAL A 326 -8.33 -18.96 -13.35
CA VAL A 326 -7.26 -19.94 -13.54
C VAL A 326 -7.84 -21.34 -13.32
N THR A 327 -7.68 -22.23 -14.28
CA THR A 327 -7.97 -23.66 -14.10
C THR A 327 -6.71 -24.33 -13.61
N LEU A 328 -6.80 -24.99 -12.45
CA LEU A 328 -5.75 -25.84 -11.92
C LEU A 328 -6.18 -27.30 -12.08
N LYS A 329 -5.45 -28.06 -12.89
CA LYS A 329 -5.68 -29.52 -13.04
C LYS A 329 -5.35 -30.21 -11.70
N GLY A 330 -6.06 -31.24 -11.34
CA GLY A 330 -5.93 -31.91 -10.03
C GLY A 330 -6.87 -31.33 -8.95
N ILE A 331 -7.22 -30.05 -9.00
CA ILE A 331 -8.27 -29.46 -8.16
C ILE A 331 -9.62 -29.51 -8.87
N GLY A 332 -9.61 -29.66 -10.22
CA GLY A 332 -10.82 -29.76 -11.06
C GLY A 332 -11.70 -28.51 -11.00
N ARG A 333 -11.13 -27.33 -10.67
CA ARG A 333 -11.90 -26.11 -10.44
C ARG A 333 -11.25 -24.93 -11.14
N THR A 334 -12.10 -24.08 -11.70
CA THR A 334 -11.69 -22.71 -12.06
C THR A 334 -11.76 -21.84 -10.82
N LEU A 335 -10.66 -21.20 -10.50
CA LEU A 335 -10.56 -20.26 -9.38
C LEU A 335 -10.60 -18.84 -9.95
N VAL A 336 -11.30 -17.94 -9.26
CA VAL A 336 -11.17 -16.51 -9.49
C VAL A 336 -10.24 -15.98 -8.42
N LEU A 337 -9.12 -15.44 -8.87
CA LEU A 337 -8.11 -14.80 -8.02
C LEU A 337 -8.25 -13.30 -8.19
N ILE A 338 -8.26 -12.59 -7.10
CA ILE A 338 -8.31 -11.14 -7.10
C ILE A 338 -7.09 -10.64 -6.35
N ALA A 339 -6.31 -9.81 -7.01
CA ALA A 339 -5.19 -9.13 -6.40
C ALA A 339 -5.00 -7.76 -7.01
N GLY A 340 -4.46 -6.87 -6.23
CA GLY A 340 -4.10 -5.53 -6.67
C GLY A 340 -2.59 -5.32 -6.63
N PRO A 341 -2.10 -4.23 -7.23
CA PRO A 341 -0.69 -3.85 -7.17
C PRO A 341 -0.23 -3.61 -5.73
N PHE A 342 -1.17 -3.34 -4.80
CA PHE A 342 -0.91 -3.20 -3.38
C PHE A 342 -1.69 -4.24 -2.59
N SER A 343 -1.13 -4.64 -1.43
CA SER A 343 -1.85 -5.50 -0.50
C SER A 343 -3.12 -4.80 -0.01
N PHE A 344 -4.27 -5.46 -0.19
CA PHE A 344 -5.56 -5.04 0.35
C PHE A 344 -5.85 -5.69 1.72
N GLY A 345 -4.81 -6.10 2.46
CA GLY A 345 -4.97 -6.70 3.79
C GLY A 345 -5.73 -5.81 4.77
N ASP A 346 -6.14 -6.36 5.90
CA ASP A 346 -6.93 -5.66 6.94
C ASP A 346 -6.11 -4.64 7.74
N SER A 347 -4.79 -4.57 7.52
CA SER A 347 -3.89 -3.69 8.24
C SER A 347 -4.02 -2.24 7.79
N GLU A 348 -4.07 -1.32 8.74
CA GLU A 348 -4.01 0.13 8.48
C GLU A 348 -2.69 0.53 7.83
N LYS A 349 -1.57 -0.06 8.29
CA LYS A 349 -0.24 0.09 7.70
C LYS A 349 -0.12 -0.84 6.49
N VAL A 350 0.00 -0.27 5.31
CA VAL A 350 0.14 -1.04 4.08
C VAL A 350 1.51 -1.71 4.03
N PHE A 351 2.59 -0.93 4.18
CA PHE A 351 3.96 -1.42 4.36
C PHE A 351 4.88 -0.31 4.90
N ALA A 352 6.09 -0.67 5.28
CA ALA A 352 7.16 0.26 5.63
C ALA A 352 8.44 -0.14 4.90
N PHE A 353 9.17 0.88 4.47
CA PHE A 353 10.48 0.78 3.83
C PHE A 353 11.54 1.44 4.72
N GLY A 354 12.58 0.71 5.03
CA GLY A 354 13.65 1.08 5.93
C GLY A 354 13.49 0.50 7.34
N PRO A 355 14.55 0.61 8.16
CA PRO A 355 14.57 0.08 9.52
C PRO A 355 13.61 0.85 10.43
N ASP A 356 13.20 0.21 11.51
CA ASP A 356 12.43 0.88 12.56
C ASP A 356 13.32 1.90 13.30
N PRO A 357 12.79 3.11 13.59
CA PRO A 357 13.54 4.11 14.32
C PRO A 357 13.87 3.63 15.73
N GLN A 358 15.13 3.79 16.14
CA GLN A 358 15.57 3.46 17.49
C GLN A 358 15.04 4.50 18.48
N SER A 359 14.50 4.03 19.61
CA SER A 359 13.83 4.87 20.61
C SER A 359 14.73 5.92 21.30
N GLU A 360 16.04 5.79 21.19
CA GLU A 360 17.02 6.67 21.86
C GLU A 360 17.35 7.93 21.08
N ASN A 361 17.03 7.97 19.79
CA ASN A 361 17.37 9.09 18.91
C ASN A 361 16.19 10.07 18.77
N PRO A 362 16.47 11.40 18.65
CA PRO A 362 15.46 12.36 18.25
C PRO A 362 14.91 11.99 16.85
N ILE A 363 13.60 11.88 16.74
CA ILE A 363 12.93 11.50 15.49
C ILE A 363 12.10 12.67 14.98
N ALA A 364 12.28 13.05 13.73
CA ALA A 364 11.39 13.94 13.02
C ALA A 364 10.34 13.11 12.26
N ILE A 365 9.05 13.34 12.54
CA ILE A 365 7.96 12.66 11.85
C ILE A 365 7.25 13.65 10.95
N MET A 366 7.17 13.32 9.66
CA MET A 366 6.48 14.08 8.62
C MET A 366 5.35 13.26 8.03
N ARG A 367 4.22 13.89 7.72
CA ARG A 367 3.08 13.22 7.08
C ARG A 367 2.57 14.03 5.89
N ARG A 368 2.17 13.34 4.83
CA ARG A 368 1.55 13.89 3.62
C ARG A 368 0.45 12.96 3.13
N LEU A 369 -0.61 13.56 2.60
CA LEU A 369 -1.56 12.81 1.79
C LEU A 369 -0.98 12.62 0.39
N VAL A 370 -1.01 11.40 -0.09
CA VAL A 370 -0.56 11.01 -1.43
C VAL A 370 -1.63 10.18 -2.12
N VAL A 371 -1.62 10.18 -3.42
CA VAL A 371 -2.52 9.36 -4.24
C VAL A 371 -1.70 8.31 -4.98
N ILE A 372 -2.11 7.06 -4.90
CA ILE A 372 -1.49 5.93 -5.59
C ILE A 372 -2.63 5.12 -6.20
N SER A 373 -2.64 4.96 -7.53
CA SER A 373 -3.71 4.24 -8.24
C SER A 373 -5.12 4.71 -7.83
N ASP A 374 -5.36 6.03 -7.87
CA ASP A 374 -6.62 6.69 -7.49
C ASP A 374 -7.07 6.47 -6.01
N MET A 375 -6.26 5.83 -5.20
CA MET A 375 -6.48 5.69 -3.77
C MET A 375 -5.65 6.68 -2.98
N THR A 376 -6.23 7.20 -1.91
CA THR A 376 -5.54 8.10 -0.97
C THR A 376 -4.82 7.32 0.10
N TYR A 377 -3.58 7.72 0.39
CA TYR A 377 -2.77 7.19 1.48
C TYR A 377 -2.19 8.33 2.31
N ILE A 378 -1.89 8.03 3.56
CA ILE A 378 -1.05 8.86 4.40
C ILE A 378 0.37 8.31 4.28
N SER A 379 1.25 9.05 3.60
CA SER A 379 2.68 8.75 3.60
C SER A 379 3.31 9.39 4.84
N GLN A 380 4.09 8.63 5.59
CA GLN A 380 4.80 9.08 6.78
C GLN A 380 6.29 8.80 6.62
N LEU A 381 7.09 9.82 6.82
CA LEU A 381 8.55 9.72 6.98
C LEU A 381 8.88 9.85 8.47
N ALA A 382 9.52 8.86 9.05
CA ALA A 382 10.26 8.96 10.29
C ALA A 382 11.74 9.12 9.92
N PHE A 383 12.41 10.15 10.45
CA PHE A 383 13.76 10.56 10.06
C PHE A 383 14.58 10.86 11.31
N TRP A 384 15.78 10.32 11.39
CA TRP A 384 16.69 10.49 12.55
C TRP A 384 18.13 10.57 12.11
N ARG A 385 19.01 11.05 13.00
CA ARG A 385 20.45 10.99 12.78
C ARG A 385 20.97 9.65 13.30
N GLU A 386 21.75 8.93 12.50
CA GLU A 386 22.45 7.74 12.97
C GLU A 386 23.60 8.15 13.89
N GLN A 387 23.72 7.47 15.02
CA GLN A 387 24.87 7.67 15.91
C GLN A 387 26.04 6.89 15.33
N ALA A 388 27.15 7.60 15.03
CA ALA A 388 28.39 6.99 14.55
C ALA A 388 29.06 6.13 15.62
#